data_d957f50962d5306af2ac62fdcf903848
#
_entry.id   d957f50962d5306af2ac62fdcf903848
#
_cell.length_a   1.000
_cell.length_b   1.000
_cell.length_c   1.000
_cell.angle_alpha   90.00
_cell.angle_beta   90.00
_cell.angle_gamma   90.00
#
_symmetry.space_group_name_H-M   'P 1'
#
loop_
_entity.id
_entity.type
_entity.pdbx_description
1 polymer ?
#
loop_
_entity_poly.entity_id
_entity_poly.type
_entity_poly.pdbx_seq_one_letter_code
_entity_poly.pdbx_strand_id
1 'polypeptide(L)'
;GELAAELFTVPGKVALYLEGEAPALAAETGANVGVEIICGARRLAYVPGAAGLPPALRERLAGADVILFDATLFTDDEMIATGTGAKTGRRMGHMPLDGADGTLATLAGLGGRRILTHINNTNPILIEGSSERRQVEAAGFEVAADGMEIVL
;
A
#
# COMPACT_ATOMS: atom_id res chain seq x y z
N GLY A 1 0.48 -6.28 27.81
CA GLY A 1 0.42 -4.87 27.43
C GLY A 1 -0.98 -4.52 26.98
N GLU A 2 -1.35 -3.28 27.10
CA GLU A 2 -2.64 -2.81 26.56
C GLU A 2 -2.52 -2.74 25.04
N LEU A 3 -3.53 -3.26 24.34
CA LEU A 3 -3.63 -3.17 22.89
C LEU A 3 -4.47 -1.93 22.54
N ALA A 4 -3.93 -1.05 21.71
CA ALA A 4 -4.64 0.10 21.19
C ALA A 4 -4.67 0.07 19.65
N ALA A 5 -5.69 0.69 19.08
CA ALA A 5 -5.78 0.89 17.64
C ALA A 5 -6.15 2.35 17.35
N GLU A 6 -5.46 2.96 16.39
CA GLU A 6 -5.69 4.32 15.95
C GLU A 6 -5.95 4.34 14.45
N LEU A 7 -6.97 5.08 14.01
CA LEU A 7 -7.22 5.37 12.61
C LEU A 7 -6.50 6.66 12.20
N PHE A 8 -5.91 6.67 11.02
CA PHE A 8 -5.30 7.87 10.45
C PHE A 8 -5.68 8.01 8.97
N THR A 9 -5.75 9.23 8.49
CA THR A 9 -6.07 9.51 7.09
C THR A 9 -4.92 9.13 6.18
N VAL A 10 -5.26 8.61 4.99
CA VAL A 10 -4.31 8.35 3.91
C VAL A 10 -4.80 9.00 2.62
N PRO A 11 -3.90 9.45 1.74
CA PRO A 11 -4.29 9.93 0.42
C PRO A 11 -4.98 8.81 -0.36
N GLY A 12 -6.11 9.12 -0.95
CA GLY A 12 -6.86 8.12 -1.68
C GLY A 12 -7.92 8.76 -2.57
N LYS A 13 -8.68 7.91 -3.22
CA LYS A 13 -9.81 8.29 -4.04
C LYS A 13 -11.09 8.24 -3.19
N VAL A 14 -11.91 9.26 -3.28
CA VAL A 14 -13.26 9.23 -2.69
C VAL A 14 -14.11 8.15 -3.36
N ALA A 15 -15.11 7.64 -2.63
CA ALA A 15 -16.04 6.66 -3.17
C ALA A 15 -16.73 7.19 -4.43
N LEU A 16 -17.03 6.32 -5.38
CA LEU A 16 -17.53 6.67 -6.71
C LEU A 16 -18.78 7.58 -6.67
N TYR A 17 -19.66 7.33 -5.72
CA TYR A 17 -20.89 8.13 -5.53
C TYR A 17 -20.66 9.53 -4.94
N LEU A 18 -19.44 9.80 -4.46
CA LEU A 18 -19.01 11.12 -3.97
C LEU A 18 -18.10 11.84 -4.98
N GLU A 19 -17.78 11.20 -6.11
CA GLU A 19 -16.98 11.82 -7.17
C GLU A 19 -17.80 12.94 -7.84
N GLY A 20 -17.29 14.17 -7.80
CA GLY A 20 -17.74 15.25 -8.68
C GLY A 20 -17.21 15.11 -10.10
N GLU A 21 -17.39 16.13 -10.93
CA GLU A 21 -16.90 16.15 -12.33
C GLU A 21 -15.37 16.00 -12.44
N ALA A 22 -14.62 16.39 -11.40
CA ALA A 22 -13.17 16.20 -11.30
C ALA A 22 -12.83 15.53 -9.94
N PRO A 23 -12.66 14.20 -9.92
CA PRO A 23 -12.34 13.50 -8.68
C PRO A 23 -10.98 13.95 -8.14
N ALA A 24 -10.96 14.32 -6.86
CA ALA A 24 -9.73 14.61 -6.14
C ALA A 24 -8.98 13.28 -5.90
N LEU A 25 -8.04 12.97 -6.77
CA LEU A 25 -7.12 11.85 -6.60
C LEU A 25 -6.03 12.26 -5.62
N ALA A 26 -5.65 11.35 -4.73
CA ALA A 26 -4.61 11.57 -3.71
C ALA A 26 -4.91 12.68 -2.68
N ALA A 27 -6.15 13.11 -2.51
CA ALA A 27 -6.52 14.03 -1.44
C ALA A 27 -6.72 13.28 -0.11
N GLU A 28 -6.32 13.90 0.98
CA GLU A 28 -6.61 13.44 2.34
C GLU A 28 -8.01 13.94 2.77
N THR A 29 -9.04 13.23 2.37
CA THR A 29 -10.44 13.63 2.63
C THR A 29 -11.06 12.94 3.84
N GLY A 30 -10.32 12.02 4.48
CA GLY A 30 -10.84 11.13 5.52
C GLY A 30 -11.68 9.95 4.98
N ALA A 31 -11.86 9.86 3.65
CA ALA A 31 -12.55 8.74 3.02
C ALA A 31 -11.70 7.46 2.96
N ASN A 32 -10.38 7.60 3.03
CA ASN A 32 -9.42 6.50 3.07
C ASN A 32 -8.64 6.59 4.38
N VAL A 33 -8.50 5.45 5.05
CA VAL A 33 -7.83 5.38 6.35
C VAL A 33 -6.84 4.22 6.38
N GLY A 34 -5.75 4.44 7.11
CA GLY A 34 -4.90 3.40 7.62
C GLY A 34 -5.23 3.11 9.09
N VAL A 35 -4.75 1.99 9.58
CA VAL A 35 -4.87 1.58 10.99
C VAL A 35 -3.49 1.40 11.58
N GLU A 36 -3.24 1.97 12.73
CA GLU A 36 -2.06 1.68 13.53
C GLU A 36 -2.47 0.84 14.75
N ILE A 37 -1.81 -0.29 14.93
CA ILE A 37 -1.99 -1.17 16.09
C ILE A 37 -0.77 -0.99 16.98
N ILE A 38 -1.01 -0.69 18.25
CA ILE A 38 0.02 -0.38 19.23
C ILE A 38 -0.08 -1.40 20.39
N CYS A 39 1.03 -2.04 20.70
CA CYS A 39 1.16 -2.95 21.83
C CYS A 39 2.44 -2.62 22.60
N GLY A 40 2.31 -1.90 23.71
CA GLY A 40 3.45 -1.36 24.42
C GLY A 40 4.27 -0.39 23.56
N ALA A 41 5.54 -0.72 23.28
CA ALA A 41 6.40 0.07 22.41
C ALA A 41 6.38 -0.39 20.93
N ARG A 42 5.64 -1.46 20.62
CA ARG A 42 5.57 -2.05 19.28
C ARG A 42 4.42 -1.47 18.48
N ARG A 43 4.66 -1.27 17.20
CA ARG A 43 3.72 -0.61 16.29
C ARG A 43 3.62 -1.36 14.97
N LEU A 44 2.38 -1.61 14.55
CA LEU A 44 2.06 -2.14 13.22
C LEU A 44 1.20 -1.10 12.50
N ALA A 45 1.59 -0.69 11.30
CA ALA A 45 0.79 0.17 10.43
C ALA A 45 0.20 -0.65 9.28
N TYR A 46 -1.11 -0.53 9.06
CA TYR A 46 -1.84 -1.16 7.97
C TYR A 46 -2.44 -0.10 7.06
N VAL A 47 -2.00 -0.07 5.82
CA VAL A 47 -2.40 0.89 4.77
C VAL A 47 -2.82 0.11 3.53
N PRO A 48 -4.09 -0.35 3.45
CA PRO A 48 -4.57 -1.21 2.35
C PRO A 48 -4.83 -0.46 1.04
N GLY A 49 -4.76 0.85 1.03
CA GLY A 49 -4.94 1.67 -0.17
C GLY A 49 -4.34 3.04 0.01
N ALA A 50 -3.45 3.43 -0.89
CA ALA A 50 -2.82 4.74 -0.88
C ALA A 50 -2.57 5.25 -2.29
N ALA A 51 -3.06 6.46 -2.60
CA ALA A 51 -2.81 7.14 -3.87
C ALA A 51 -1.48 7.92 -3.88
N GLY A 52 -0.81 8.01 -2.74
CA GLY A 52 0.46 8.70 -2.57
C GLY A 52 1.04 8.51 -1.19
N LEU A 53 2.29 8.91 -1.01
CA LEU A 53 3.00 8.86 0.26
C LEU A 53 3.51 10.26 0.64
N PRO A 54 2.66 11.14 1.18
CA PRO A 54 3.09 12.46 1.66
C PRO A 54 4.07 12.34 2.84
N PRO A 55 4.89 13.37 3.10
CA PRO A 55 5.90 13.33 4.15
C PRO A 55 5.37 12.92 5.52
N ALA A 56 4.19 13.41 5.92
CA ALA A 56 3.58 13.06 7.21
C ALA A 56 3.23 11.57 7.32
N LEU A 57 2.69 10.96 6.25
CA LEU A 57 2.42 9.52 6.21
C LEU A 57 3.73 8.72 6.24
N ARG A 58 4.74 9.14 5.47
CA ARG A 58 6.04 8.50 5.47
C ARG A 58 6.70 8.56 6.86
N GLU A 59 6.62 9.68 7.56
CA GLU A 59 7.13 9.84 8.92
C GLU A 59 6.42 8.91 9.91
N ARG A 60 5.08 8.80 9.82
CA ARG A 60 4.30 7.86 10.63
C ARG A 60 4.76 6.42 10.40
N LEU A 61 4.91 6.01 9.15
CA LEU A 61 5.35 4.65 8.79
C LEU A 61 6.80 4.37 9.24
N ALA A 62 7.67 5.37 9.27
CA ALA A 62 9.04 5.22 9.73
C ALA A 62 9.14 4.80 11.20
N GLY A 63 8.11 5.06 12.00
CA GLY A 63 8.02 4.64 13.41
C GLY A 63 7.43 3.25 13.64
N ALA A 64 7.04 2.54 12.58
CA ALA A 64 6.39 1.23 12.72
C ALA A 64 7.42 0.08 12.65
N ASP A 65 7.23 -0.94 13.52
CA ASP A 65 8.02 -2.18 13.47
C ASP A 65 7.59 -3.07 12.30
N VAL A 66 6.30 -3.00 11.93
CA VAL A 66 5.72 -3.72 10.80
C VAL A 66 4.84 -2.77 9.99
N ILE A 67 5.01 -2.79 8.69
CA ILE A 67 4.20 -2.03 7.73
C ILE A 67 3.55 -3.02 6.77
N LEU A 68 2.21 -3.09 6.78
CA LEU A 68 1.44 -3.73 5.71
C LEU A 68 0.95 -2.62 4.78
N PHE A 69 1.40 -2.65 3.53
CA PHE A 69 1.15 -1.57 2.58
C PHE A 69 0.49 -2.06 1.30
N ASP A 70 -0.28 -1.18 0.70
CA ASP A 70 -0.99 -1.39 -0.56
C ASP A 70 -0.05 -1.84 -1.70
N ALA A 71 -0.43 -2.92 -2.34
CA ALA A 71 0.26 -3.51 -3.49
C ALA A 71 -0.73 -3.91 -4.57
N THR A 72 -1.77 -3.12 -4.77
CA THR A 72 -2.85 -3.46 -5.70
C THR A 72 -2.32 -3.80 -7.08
N LEU A 73 -1.45 -2.98 -7.66
CA LEU A 73 -0.88 -3.20 -8.99
C LEU A 73 0.64 -3.07 -9.00
N PHE A 74 1.31 -3.84 -9.86
CA PHE A 74 2.75 -3.72 -10.06
C PHE A 74 3.09 -2.49 -10.91
N THR A 75 2.45 -2.36 -12.09
CA THR A 75 2.54 -1.15 -12.95
C THR A 75 1.23 -0.38 -12.94
N ASP A 76 1.29 0.92 -13.24
CA ASP A 76 0.09 1.78 -13.22
C ASP A 76 -0.95 1.35 -14.26
N ASP A 77 -0.52 0.83 -15.40
CA ASP A 77 -1.35 0.42 -16.54
C ASP A 77 -1.71 -1.08 -16.55
N GLU A 78 -1.37 -1.83 -15.51
CA GLU A 78 -1.53 -3.29 -15.43
C GLU A 78 -2.93 -3.78 -15.83
N MET A 79 -3.99 -3.12 -15.35
CA MET A 79 -5.37 -3.48 -15.68
C MET A 79 -5.67 -3.33 -17.18
N ILE A 80 -5.09 -2.30 -17.81
CA ILE A 80 -5.24 -2.01 -19.24
C ILE A 80 -4.45 -3.04 -20.03
N ALA A 81 -3.19 -3.27 -19.66
CA ALA A 81 -2.28 -4.20 -20.32
C ALA A 81 -2.80 -5.66 -20.28
N THR A 82 -3.46 -6.05 -19.18
CA THR A 82 -4.06 -7.37 -19.03
C THR A 82 -5.47 -7.49 -19.62
N GLY A 83 -6.06 -6.39 -20.10
CA GLY A 83 -7.42 -6.36 -20.63
C GLY A 83 -8.53 -6.58 -19.58
N THR A 84 -8.20 -6.42 -18.29
CA THR A 84 -9.13 -6.65 -17.17
C THR A 84 -9.83 -5.38 -16.70
N GLY A 85 -9.37 -4.20 -17.14
CA GLY A 85 -9.98 -2.92 -16.80
C GLY A 85 -9.49 -1.78 -17.67
N ALA A 86 -10.20 -0.65 -17.64
CA ALA A 86 -9.89 0.55 -18.43
C ALA A 86 -9.22 1.66 -17.60
N LYS A 87 -8.99 1.45 -16.30
CA LYS A 87 -8.43 2.46 -15.39
C LYS A 87 -7.00 2.09 -14.99
N THR A 88 -6.17 3.10 -14.82
CA THR A 88 -4.86 2.95 -14.20
C THR A 88 -4.98 2.82 -12.69
N GLY A 89 -3.94 2.34 -12.03
CA GLY A 89 -3.85 2.25 -10.57
C GLY A 89 -4.07 3.59 -9.90
N ARG A 90 -3.38 4.62 -10.38
CA ARG A 90 -3.54 5.99 -9.88
C ARG A 90 -4.96 6.52 -10.04
N ARG A 91 -5.62 6.21 -11.16
CA ARG A 91 -7.03 6.56 -11.37
C ARG A 91 -7.97 5.81 -10.43
N MET A 92 -7.56 4.67 -9.92
CA MET A 92 -8.30 3.91 -8.90
C MET A 92 -7.96 4.31 -7.46
N GLY A 93 -6.93 5.14 -7.25
CA GLY A 93 -6.50 5.60 -5.95
C GLY A 93 -5.38 4.76 -5.32
N HIS A 94 -4.62 4.03 -6.15
CA HIS A 94 -3.52 3.18 -5.72
C HIS A 94 -2.20 3.59 -6.37
N MET A 95 -1.13 3.62 -5.58
CA MET A 95 0.22 3.75 -6.11
C MET A 95 0.64 2.44 -6.78
N PRO A 96 1.31 2.47 -7.94
CA PRO A 96 1.95 1.26 -8.46
C PRO A 96 3.13 0.86 -7.58
N LEU A 97 3.51 -0.42 -7.63
CA LEU A 97 4.72 -0.88 -6.93
C LEU A 97 5.99 -0.34 -7.60
N ASP A 98 6.04 -0.42 -8.93
CA ASP A 98 7.20 -0.02 -9.73
C ASP A 98 7.23 1.48 -10.04
N GLY A 99 8.40 1.96 -10.47
CA GLY A 99 8.62 3.34 -10.86
C GLY A 99 9.29 4.20 -9.79
N ALA A 100 9.81 5.36 -10.19
CA ALA A 100 10.56 6.26 -9.31
C ALA A 100 9.73 6.85 -8.17
N ASP A 101 8.42 6.95 -8.35
CA ASP A 101 7.43 7.39 -7.38
C ASP A 101 6.47 6.26 -6.97
N GLY A 102 6.84 5.01 -7.26
CA GLY A 102 6.14 3.81 -6.84
C GLY A 102 6.42 3.42 -5.39
N THR A 103 5.67 2.46 -4.87
CA THR A 103 5.75 2.00 -3.48
C THR A 103 7.15 1.51 -3.11
N LEU A 104 7.82 0.74 -4.00
CA LEU A 104 9.15 0.19 -3.73
C LEU A 104 10.19 1.30 -3.51
N ALA A 105 10.15 2.34 -4.35
CA ALA A 105 11.07 3.47 -4.26
C ALA A 105 10.75 4.39 -3.07
N THR A 106 9.47 4.69 -2.83
CA THR A 106 9.05 5.66 -1.82
C THR A 106 9.14 5.13 -0.39
N LEU A 107 8.98 3.81 -0.19
CA LEU A 107 9.19 3.15 1.09
C LEU A 107 10.64 2.64 1.28
N ALA A 108 11.51 2.84 0.30
CA ALA A 108 12.92 2.49 0.43
C ALA A 108 13.55 3.18 1.64
N GLY A 109 14.38 2.43 2.37
CA GLY A 109 15.10 2.94 3.55
C GLY A 109 14.25 3.10 4.81
N LEU A 110 12.95 2.82 4.79
CA LEU A 110 12.19 2.68 6.03
C LEU A 110 12.62 1.41 6.75
N GLY A 111 12.72 1.50 8.09
CA GLY A 111 12.97 0.35 8.96
C GLY A 111 11.77 -0.56 9.09
N GLY A 112 11.94 -1.63 9.88
CA GLY A 112 10.87 -2.59 10.16
C GLY A 112 10.61 -3.58 9.01
N ARG A 113 9.68 -4.52 9.25
CA ARG A 113 9.20 -5.46 8.22
C ARG A 113 8.24 -4.73 7.31
N ARG A 114 8.42 -4.87 6.01
CA ARG A 114 7.55 -4.26 4.99
C ARG A 114 6.87 -5.37 4.21
N ILE A 115 5.56 -5.48 4.38
CA ILE A 115 4.74 -6.56 3.84
C ILE A 115 3.75 -5.94 2.86
N LEU A 116 3.75 -6.43 1.63
CA LEU A 116 2.82 -6.03 0.58
C LEU A 116 1.51 -6.80 0.73
N THR A 117 0.39 -6.07 0.75
CA THR A 117 -0.96 -6.61 0.91
C THR A 117 -1.94 -5.95 -0.05
N HIS A 118 -3.23 -6.32 -0.03
CA HIS A 118 -4.25 -5.79 -0.93
C HIS A 118 -3.86 -5.95 -2.42
N ILE A 119 -3.45 -7.17 -2.79
CA ILE A 119 -2.86 -7.49 -4.10
C ILE A 119 -3.97 -7.88 -5.07
N ASN A 120 -4.03 -7.23 -6.23
CA ASN A 120 -4.99 -7.61 -7.28
C ASN A 120 -4.55 -8.91 -7.98
N ASN A 121 -5.52 -9.69 -8.46
CA ASN A 121 -5.27 -10.97 -9.13
C ASN A 121 -4.43 -10.85 -10.42
N THR A 122 -4.35 -9.67 -11.01
CA THR A 122 -3.52 -9.40 -12.20
C THR A 122 -2.06 -9.15 -11.84
N ASN A 123 -1.77 -8.87 -10.56
CA ASN A 123 -0.43 -8.46 -10.14
C ASN A 123 0.55 -9.64 -10.21
N PRO A 124 1.61 -9.55 -11.01
CA PRO A 124 2.56 -10.64 -11.23
C PRO A 124 3.36 -11.03 -9.97
N ILE A 125 3.35 -10.23 -8.91
CA ILE A 125 4.01 -10.59 -7.64
C ILE A 125 3.35 -11.81 -6.95
N LEU A 126 2.12 -12.18 -7.32
CA LEU A 126 1.46 -13.40 -6.85
C LEU A 126 2.09 -14.69 -7.43
N ILE A 127 2.82 -14.57 -8.53
CA ILE A 127 3.48 -15.70 -9.17
C ILE A 127 4.87 -15.88 -8.56
N GLU A 128 5.07 -16.96 -7.83
CA GLU A 128 6.37 -17.30 -7.26
C GLU A 128 7.44 -17.40 -8.35
N GLY A 129 8.58 -16.73 -8.12
CA GLY A 129 9.69 -16.72 -9.06
C GLY A 129 9.48 -15.84 -10.31
N SER A 130 8.42 -15.03 -10.40
CA SER A 130 8.32 -13.99 -11.43
C SER A 130 9.45 -12.96 -11.28
N SER A 131 9.74 -12.21 -12.33
CA SER A 131 10.71 -11.09 -12.28
C SER A 131 10.29 -10.03 -11.27
N GLU A 132 9.01 -9.72 -11.24
CA GLU A 132 8.38 -8.75 -10.36
C GLU A 132 8.42 -9.19 -8.90
N ARG A 133 8.17 -10.49 -8.63
CA ARG A 133 8.31 -11.06 -7.29
C ARG A 133 9.75 -10.94 -6.79
N ARG A 134 10.72 -11.31 -7.61
CA ARG A 134 12.14 -11.17 -7.25
C ARG A 134 12.56 -9.72 -7.03
N GLN A 135 12.02 -8.79 -7.83
CA GLN A 135 12.29 -7.34 -7.66
C GLN A 135 11.80 -6.85 -6.30
N VAL A 136 10.59 -7.22 -5.90
CA VAL A 136 9.98 -6.90 -4.61
C VAL A 136 10.82 -7.45 -3.45
N GLU A 137 11.19 -8.73 -3.52
CA GLU A 137 11.99 -9.40 -2.49
C GLU A 137 13.41 -8.81 -2.40
N ALA A 138 14.05 -8.51 -3.54
CA ALA A 138 15.36 -7.85 -3.58
C ALA A 138 15.32 -6.43 -2.99
N ALA A 139 14.17 -5.73 -3.09
CA ALA A 139 13.95 -4.44 -2.46
C ALA A 139 13.66 -4.55 -0.93
N GLY A 140 13.64 -5.77 -0.38
CA GLY A 140 13.44 -6.05 1.04
C GLY A 140 11.99 -6.00 1.48
N PHE A 141 11.05 -6.31 0.58
CA PHE A 141 9.65 -6.47 0.92
C PHE A 141 9.24 -7.94 0.95
N GLU A 142 8.32 -8.27 1.82
CA GLU A 142 7.61 -9.54 1.85
C GLU A 142 6.28 -9.41 1.11
N VAL A 143 5.77 -10.51 0.57
CA VAL A 143 4.42 -10.54 -0.01
C VAL A 143 3.53 -11.32 0.94
N ALA A 144 2.42 -10.71 1.34
CA ALA A 144 1.45 -11.35 2.23
C ALA A 144 0.89 -12.63 1.62
N ALA A 145 0.66 -13.62 2.47
CA ALA A 145 0.03 -14.88 2.12
C ALA A 145 -1.07 -15.20 3.13
N ASP A 146 -2.07 -15.95 2.70
CA ASP A 146 -3.13 -16.43 3.58
C ASP A 146 -2.54 -17.27 4.71
N GLY A 147 -2.94 -16.97 5.93
CA GLY A 147 -2.42 -17.65 7.12
C GLY A 147 -1.06 -17.13 7.63
N MET A 148 -0.51 -16.05 7.02
CA MET A 148 0.70 -15.42 7.54
C MET A 148 0.49 -14.93 8.97
N GLU A 149 1.34 -15.34 9.89
CA GLU A 149 1.37 -14.85 11.26
C GLU A 149 2.40 -13.74 11.42
N ILE A 150 1.99 -12.65 12.08
CA ILE A 150 2.85 -11.50 12.37
C ILE A 150 2.91 -11.34 13.88
N VAL A 151 4.10 -11.48 14.42
CA VAL A 151 4.37 -11.25 15.85
C VAL A 151 5.04 -9.87 16.00
N LEU A 152 4.51 -9.06 16.91
CA LEU A 152 5.01 -7.73 17.28
C LEU A 152 5.90 -7.80 18.52
#